data_400ea8a166b14816dc8212f5b99da803
#
_entry.id   400ea8a166b14816dc8212f5b99da803
#
_cell.length_a   1.000
_cell.length_b   1.000
_cell.length_c   1.000
_cell.angle_alpha   90.00
_cell.angle_beta   90.00
_cell.angle_gamma   90.00
#
_symmetry.space_group_name_H-M   'P 1'
#
loop_
_entity.id
_entity.type
_entity.pdbx_description
1 polymer ?
#
loop_
_entity_poly.entity_id
_entity_poly.type
_entity_poly.pdbx_seq_one_letter_code
_entity_poly.pdbx_strand_id
1 'polypeptide(L)'
;MKQIAIMKNKIYRKIHYIFWHRLHPGRWSLYLFSSYRHYKLHGKKKNIEELPESIENLYLTQMPNPGAGIGHQMGNWNAGYWYAKLFGVEYAYSSFSDPSWDSFLGFGEGEISAEQLLKKGYKKRILPYFDEKSQKDVQLIREIIQSYGGKKIVFFTGLDQFYEKQFGVMEEIRNKFNNAKARKEEVSIYEKNCLNIAVHIRRGDIVIGQENQDPSLTKRWLTTEYYARILKDIVKELEKGYSYKIYLFSQGTEQDFPELKDIPNLVYCLDMPPRESFLHMVRADVLITSKSSFSYKPALLSDGIRICPANFWHGYPEGKEWILVDEENGLTEGQLSSLCEQVQQTKKKYGEMHEYN
;
A
#
# COMPACT_ATOMS: atom_id res chain seq x y z
N MET A 1 -29.89 12.47 -1.43
CA MET A 1 -29.77 11.06 -1.87
C MET A 1 -28.37 10.48 -1.74
N LYS A 2 -27.28 11.14 -2.15
CA LYS A 2 -25.88 10.63 -1.98
C LYS A 2 -25.50 10.34 -0.51
N GLN A 3 -25.83 11.22 0.44
CA GLN A 3 -25.52 11.03 1.86
C GLN A 3 -26.23 9.81 2.48
N ILE A 4 -27.48 9.55 2.10
CA ILE A 4 -28.26 8.39 2.59
C ILE A 4 -27.66 7.07 2.03
N ALA A 5 -27.19 7.07 0.78
CA ALA A 5 -26.52 5.92 0.18
C ALA A 5 -25.16 5.62 0.84
N ILE A 6 -24.41 6.67 1.20
CA ILE A 6 -23.14 6.57 1.93
C ILE A 6 -23.37 6.04 3.35
N MET A 7 -24.41 6.53 4.04
CA MET A 7 -24.77 6.08 5.37
C MET A 7 -25.26 4.62 5.39
N LYS A 8 -26.09 4.21 4.42
CA LYS A 8 -26.51 2.80 4.24
C LYS A 8 -25.31 1.89 3.99
N ASN A 9 -24.36 2.32 3.17
CA ASN A 9 -23.11 1.56 2.94
C ASN A 9 -22.23 1.47 4.19
N LYS A 10 -22.12 2.53 5.00
CA LYS A 10 -21.38 2.49 6.27
C LYS A 10 -22.03 1.53 7.28
N ILE A 11 -23.33 1.58 7.41
CA ILE A 11 -24.09 0.70 8.31
C ILE A 11 -23.97 -0.76 7.84
N TYR A 12 -24.15 -1.01 6.56
CA TYR A 12 -24.01 -2.35 5.97
C TYR A 12 -22.60 -2.92 6.19
N ARG A 13 -21.55 -2.12 5.99
CA ARG A 13 -20.16 -2.52 6.25
C ARG A 13 -19.90 -2.78 7.73
N LYS A 14 -20.42 -1.94 8.62
CA LYS A 14 -20.26 -2.13 10.07
C LYS A 14 -20.99 -3.37 10.56
N ILE A 15 -22.18 -3.64 10.05
CA ILE A 15 -22.92 -4.88 10.31
C ILE A 15 -22.15 -6.08 9.77
N HIS A 16 -21.67 -6.03 8.52
CA HIS A 16 -20.83 -7.07 7.95
C HIS A 16 -19.55 -7.33 8.74
N TYR A 17 -18.86 -6.27 9.15
CA TYR A 17 -17.65 -6.37 9.98
C TYR A 17 -17.94 -7.01 11.35
N ILE A 18 -19.03 -6.60 12.01
CA ILE A 18 -19.43 -7.16 13.31
C ILE A 18 -19.84 -8.63 13.16
N PHE A 19 -20.61 -8.96 12.13
CA PHE A 19 -20.98 -10.34 11.83
C PHE A 19 -19.75 -11.21 11.57
N TRP A 20 -18.79 -10.72 10.78
CA TRP A 20 -17.57 -11.44 10.47
C TRP A 20 -16.68 -11.66 11.68
N HIS A 21 -16.42 -10.63 12.48
CA HIS A 21 -15.47 -10.70 13.59
C HIS A 21 -16.04 -11.21 14.91
N ARG A 22 -17.32 -11.08 15.16
CA ARG A 22 -17.94 -11.49 16.41
C ARG A 22 -18.83 -12.72 16.32
N LEU A 23 -19.34 -13.03 15.15
CA LEU A 23 -20.27 -14.12 14.93
C LEU A 23 -19.71 -15.20 14.00
N HIS A 24 -18.43 -15.09 13.63
CA HIS A 24 -17.76 -16.14 12.88
C HIS A 24 -17.50 -17.31 13.84
N PRO A 25 -18.39 -18.29 13.81
CA PRO A 25 -18.03 -19.64 13.41
C PRO A 25 -19.10 -20.33 12.58
N GLY A 26 -20.01 -19.66 11.96
CA GLY A 26 -21.11 -20.34 11.27
C GLY A 26 -21.19 -20.03 9.77
N ARG A 27 -21.28 -21.09 8.96
CA ARG A 27 -21.57 -21.04 7.52
C ARG A 27 -22.80 -20.19 7.13
N TRP A 28 -23.60 -19.73 8.09
CA TRP A 28 -24.80 -18.94 7.88
C TRP A 28 -24.53 -17.53 7.35
N SER A 29 -23.42 -16.89 7.76
CA SER A 29 -23.04 -15.56 7.28
C SER A 29 -22.74 -15.54 5.78
N LEU A 30 -22.29 -16.67 5.20
CA LEU A 30 -22.02 -16.81 3.78
C LEU A 30 -23.30 -16.64 2.93
N TYR A 31 -24.47 -17.03 3.46
CA TYR A 31 -25.75 -16.87 2.75
C TYR A 31 -26.18 -15.42 2.58
N LEU A 32 -25.56 -14.46 3.27
CA LEU A 32 -25.78 -13.03 3.01
C LEU A 32 -25.25 -12.62 1.63
N PHE A 33 -24.26 -13.34 1.09
CA PHE A 33 -23.67 -13.07 -0.21
C PHE A 33 -24.46 -13.76 -1.33
N SER A 34 -24.92 -12.98 -2.30
CA SER A 34 -25.62 -13.52 -3.46
C SER A 34 -24.74 -14.46 -4.29
N SER A 35 -23.43 -14.22 -4.31
CA SER A 35 -22.45 -15.09 -4.96
C SER A 35 -22.39 -16.49 -4.34
N TYR A 36 -22.41 -16.58 -3.00
CA TYR A 36 -22.45 -17.87 -2.32
C TYR A 36 -23.78 -18.60 -2.52
N ARG A 37 -24.92 -17.89 -2.45
CA ARG A 37 -26.23 -18.50 -2.74
C ARG A 37 -26.29 -19.07 -4.16
N HIS A 38 -25.75 -18.34 -5.14
CA HIS A 38 -25.65 -18.85 -6.50
C HIS A 38 -24.83 -20.13 -6.58
N TYR A 39 -23.66 -20.16 -5.95
CA TYR A 39 -22.83 -21.37 -5.87
C TYR A 39 -23.60 -22.56 -5.25
N LYS A 40 -24.36 -22.34 -4.19
CA LYS A 40 -25.15 -23.40 -3.56
C LYS A 40 -26.25 -23.96 -4.46
N LEU A 41 -26.82 -23.14 -5.32
CA LEU A 41 -27.91 -23.57 -6.23
C LEU A 41 -27.37 -24.17 -7.54
N HIS A 42 -26.24 -23.69 -8.03
CA HIS A 42 -25.76 -23.99 -9.37
C HIS A 42 -24.33 -24.58 -9.41
N GLY A 43 -23.59 -24.54 -8.29
CA GLY A 43 -22.27 -25.15 -8.20
C GLY A 43 -22.36 -26.65 -8.30
N LYS A 44 -21.91 -27.23 -9.41
CA LYS A 44 -21.70 -28.67 -9.50
C LYS A 44 -20.46 -29.03 -8.70
N LYS A 45 -20.48 -30.12 -7.93
CA LYS A 45 -19.27 -30.78 -7.46
C LYS A 45 -18.52 -31.33 -8.68
N LYS A 46 -17.72 -30.52 -9.32
CA LYS A 46 -16.76 -30.97 -10.33
C LYS A 46 -15.50 -31.43 -9.64
N ASN A 47 -14.88 -32.48 -10.12
CA ASN A 47 -13.52 -32.87 -9.71
C ASN A 47 -12.56 -31.71 -9.93
N ILE A 48 -11.75 -31.44 -8.92
CA ILE A 48 -10.94 -30.21 -8.72
C ILE A 48 -9.81 -30.05 -9.76
N GLU A 49 -9.54 -31.07 -10.57
CA GLU A 49 -8.43 -31.12 -11.53
C GLU A 49 -8.70 -30.44 -12.88
N GLU A 50 -9.94 -30.12 -13.19
CA GLU A 50 -10.28 -29.45 -14.44
C GLU A 50 -10.53 -27.95 -14.17
N LEU A 51 -9.65 -27.08 -14.67
CA LEU A 51 -9.93 -25.65 -14.82
C LEU A 51 -11.26 -25.51 -15.58
N PRO A 52 -12.15 -24.59 -15.19
CA PRO A 52 -13.44 -24.45 -15.86
C PRO A 52 -13.22 -24.10 -17.33
N GLU A 53 -14.04 -24.67 -18.20
CA GLU A 53 -14.01 -24.52 -19.66
C GLU A 53 -14.08 -23.07 -20.17
N SER A 54 -14.33 -22.08 -19.32
CA SER A 54 -14.23 -20.65 -19.65
C SER A 54 -14.31 -19.80 -18.39
N ILE A 55 -13.16 -19.27 -17.95
CA ILE A 55 -13.05 -18.09 -17.09
C ILE A 55 -13.21 -16.79 -17.89
N GLU A 56 -13.36 -16.89 -19.19
CA GLU A 56 -13.68 -15.75 -20.05
C GLU A 56 -14.89 -14.99 -19.50
N ASN A 57 -14.78 -13.66 -19.52
CA ASN A 57 -15.80 -12.75 -19.00
C ASN A 57 -16.00 -12.76 -17.46
N LEU A 58 -15.05 -13.32 -16.68
CA LEU A 58 -15.03 -13.19 -15.24
C LEU A 58 -13.92 -12.21 -14.82
N TYR A 59 -14.32 -11.15 -14.14
CA TYR A 59 -13.41 -10.11 -13.66
C TYR A 59 -13.50 -10.01 -12.14
N LEU A 60 -12.39 -9.58 -11.52
CA LEU A 60 -12.35 -9.25 -10.10
C LEU A 60 -11.84 -7.83 -9.89
N THR A 61 -12.42 -7.14 -8.95
CA THR A 61 -12.00 -5.80 -8.52
C THR A 61 -12.15 -5.63 -7.01
N GLN A 62 -11.53 -4.60 -6.47
CA GLN A 62 -11.71 -4.20 -5.08
C GLN A 62 -12.96 -3.32 -4.90
N MET A 63 -13.44 -3.27 -3.65
CA MET A 63 -14.37 -2.21 -3.23
C MET A 63 -13.55 -1.08 -2.61
N PRO A 64 -13.54 0.12 -3.21
CA PRO A 64 -12.88 1.27 -2.62
C PRO A 64 -13.42 1.53 -1.21
N ASN A 65 -12.56 1.97 -0.28
CA ASN A 65 -12.97 2.38 1.05
C ASN A 65 -13.11 3.92 1.10
N PRO A 66 -14.32 4.47 0.84
CA PRO A 66 -14.54 5.90 0.76
C PRO A 66 -14.19 6.58 2.10
N GLY A 67 -13.43 7.69 2.03
CA GLY A 67 -12.99 8.44 3.20
C GLY A 67 -11.74 7.91 3.89
N ALA A 68 -11.17 6.79 3.42
CA ALA A 68 -9.85 6.37 3.83
C ALA A 68 -8.76 7.15 3.07
N GLY A 69 -7.60 7.35 3.69
CA GLY A 69 -6.43 7.93 3.03
C GLY A 69 -5.89 7.04 1.91
N ILE A 70 -5.11 7.64 1.01
CA ILE A 70 -4.60 6.95 -0.21
C ILE A 70 -3.83 5.66 0.11
N GLY A 71 -2.99 5.64 1.14
CA GLY A 71 -2.25 4.43 1.52
C GLY A 71 -3.16 3.24 1.84
N HIS A 72 -4.31 3.49 2.46
CA HIS A 72 -5.32 2.46 2.73
C HIS A 72 -6.04 2.04 1.44
N GLN A 73 -6.43 3.00 0.59
CA GLN A 73 -7.09 2.69 -0.70
C GLN A 73 -6.16 1.91 -1.64
N MET A 74 -4.85 2.19 -1.63
CA MET A 74 -3.87 1.36 -2.34
C MET A 74 -3.82 -0.07 -1.79
N GLY A 75 -4.02 -0.26 -0.47
CA GLY A 75 -4.17 -1.59 0.12
C GLY A 75 -5.36 -2.36 -0.48
N ASN A 76 -6.51 -1.70 -0.65
CA ASN A 76 -7.67 -2.28 -1.34
C ASN A 76 -7.31 -2.67 -2.79
N TRP A 77 -6.63 -1.78 -3.51
CA TRP A 77 -6.24 -2.01 -4.90
C TRP A 77 -5.28 -3.20 -5.01
N ASN A 78 -4.23 -3.22 -4.20
CA ASN A 78 -3.26 -4.31 -4.17
C ASN A 78 -3.93 -5.66 -3.87
N ALA A 79 -4.86 -5.70 -2.90
CA ALA A 79 -5.61 -6.91 -2.57
C ALA A 79 -6.48 -7.38 -3.75
N GLY A 80 -7.20 -6.46 -4.40
CA GLY A 80 -8.03 -6.81 -5.57
C GLY A 80 -7.21 -7.38 -6.72
N TYR A 81 -6.06 -6.75 -7.00
CA TYR A 81 -5.15 -7.21 -8.04
C TYR A 81 -4.54 -8.57 -7.70
N TRP A 82 -4.07 -8.74 -6.45
CA TRP A 82 -3.55 -10.01 -5.95
C TRP A 82 -4.58 -11.14 -6.05
N TYR A 83 -5.82 -10.89 -5.63
CA TYR A 83 -6.86 -11.93 -5.67
C TYR A 83 -7.30 -12.27 -7.09
N ALA A 84 -7.27 -11.32 -8.02
CA ALA A 84 -7.48 -11.64 -9.44
C ALA A 84 -6.44 -12.65 -9.93
N LYS A 85 -5.15 -12.43 -9.63
CA LYS A 85 -4.07 -13.39 -9.92
C LYS A 85 -4.28 -14.74 -9.21
N LEU A 86 -4.59 -14.72 -7.90
CA LEU A 86 -4.78 -15.93 -7.09
C LEU A 86 -5.90 -16.85 -7.62
N PHE A 87 -6.95 -16.23 -8.14
CA PHE A 87 -8.11 -16.98 -8.67
C PHE A 87 -8.08 -17.19 -10.18
N GLY A 88 -7.08 -16.65 -10.87
CA GLY A 88 -6.91 -16.80 -12.32
C GLY A 88 -7.98 -16.09 -13.15
N VAL A 89 -8.54 -14.98 -12.64
CA VAL A 89 -9.51 -14.14 -13.37
C VAL A 89 -8.88 -12.80 -13.75
N GLU A 90 -9.45 -12.14 -14.77
CA GLU A 90 -8.99 -10.82 -15.18
C GLU A 90 -9.24 -9.77 -14.09
N TYR A 91 -8.29 -8.83 -13.95
CA TYR A 91 -8.48 -7.69 -13.06
C TYR A 91 -9.28 -6.60 -13.76
N ALA A 92 -10.23 -6.00 -13.05
CA ALA A 92 -10.94 -4.80 -13.50
C ALA A 92 -10.63 -3.63 -12.58
N TYR A 93 -10.20 -2.51 -13.15
CA TYR A 93 -9.84 -1.34 -12.39
C TYR A 93 -11.06 -0.65 -11.75
N SER A 94 -10.93 -0.26 -10.49
CA SER A 94 -11.87 0.65 -9.81
C SER A 94 -11.12 1.88 -9.30
N SER A 95 -11.62 3.07 -9.64
CA SER A 95 -10.99 4.34 -9.30
C SER A 95 -10.87 4.56 -7.79
N PHE A 96 -9.84 5.32 -7.39
CA PHE A 96 -9.71 5.84 -6.04
C PHE A 96 -10.83 6.84 -5.72
N SER A 97 -11.06 7.13 -4.44
CA SER A 97 -12.10 8.09 -4.03
C SER A 97 -11.82 9.52 -4.51
N ASP A 98 -10.55 9.88 -4.63
CA ASP A 98 -10.07 11.08 -5.28
C ASP A 98 -9.45 10.71 -6.64
N PRO A 99 -10.10 11.05 -7.76
CA PRO A 99 -9.61 10.71 -9.11
C PRO A 99 -8.23 11.28 -9.46
N SER A 100 -7.75 12.28 -8.72
CA SER A 100 -6.41 12.85 -8.94
C SER A 100 -5.30 11.83 -8.66
N TRP A 101 -5.56 10.83 -7.82
CA TRP A 101 -4.65 9.72 -7.57
C TRP A 101 -4.65 8.67 -8.69
N ASP A 102 -5.75 8.56 -9.46
CA ASP A 102 -5.80 7.63 -10.59
C ASP A 102 -4.76 7.98 -11.65
N SER A 103 -4.74 9.24 -12.08
CA SER A 103 -3.77 9.73 -13.04
C SER A 103 -2.35 9.76 -12.48
N PHE A 104 -2.18 10.11 -11.21
CA PHE A 104 -0.88 10.17 -10.57
C PHE A 104 -0.23 8.79 -10.42
N LEU A 105 -0.95 7.78 -9.96
CA LEU A 105 -0.42 6.43 -9.76
C LEU A 105 -0.36 5.61 -11.06
N GLY A 106 -1.21 5.92 -12.04
CA GLY A 106 -1.27 5.21 -13.31
C GLY A 106 -1.77 3.77 -13.26
N PHE A 107 -2.29 3.32 -12.10
CA PHE A 107 -2.67 1.92 -11.88
C PHE A 107 -3.81 1.45 -12.79
N GLY A 108 -4.66 2.35 -13.24
CA GLY A 108 -5.74 2.08 -14.18
C GLY A 108 -5.33 2.19 -15.65
N GLU A 109 -4.11 2.63 -15.96
CA GLU A 109 -3.66 2.76 -17.34
C GLU A 109 -3.53 1.37 -18.01
N GLY A 110 -4.19 1.21 -19.14
CA GLY A 110 -4.26 -0.08 -19.84
C GLY A 110 -5.24 -1.10 -19.27
N GLU A 111 -5.89 -0.82 -18.12
CA GLU A 111 -6.88 -1.70 -17.52
C GLU A 111 -8.29 -1.37 -17.98
N ILE A 112 -9.13 -2.40 -18.13
CA ILE A 112 -10.56 -2.19 -18.29
C ILE A 112 -11.17 -1.79 -16.95
N SER A 113 -12.03 -0.76 -16.93
CA SER A 113 -12.64 -0.37 -15.67
C SER A 113 -13.87 -1.24 -15.34
N ALA A 114 -14.08 -1.49 -14.04
CA ALA A 114 -15.26 -2.20 -13.54
C ALA A 114 -16.55 -1.45 -13.94
N GLU A 115 -16.53 -0.12 -13.98
CA GLU A 115 -17.67 0.70 -14.43
C GLU A 115 -17.99 0.47 -15.91
N GLN A 116 -16.97 0.41 -16.78
CA GLN A 116 -17.15 0.11 -18.21
C GLN A 116 -17.74 -1.29 -18.40
N LEU A 117 -17.28 -2.29 -17.65
CA LEU A 117 -17.84 -3.63 -17.70
C LEU A 117 -19.32 -3.66 -17.29
N LEU A 118 -19.66 -2.98 -16.17
CA LEU A 118 -21.04 -2.88 -15.73
C LEU A 118 -21.94 -2.21 -16.78
N LYS A 119 -21.47 -1.15 -17.45
CA LYS A 119 -22.16 -0.51 -18.59
C LYS A 119 -22.33 -1.48 -19.79
N LYS A 120 -21.39 -2.40 -19.98
CA LYS A 120 -21.47 -3.46 -21.00
C LYS A 120 -22.34 -4.67 -20.61
N GLY A 121 -23.10 -4.55 -19.51
CA GLY A 121 -24.07 -5.57 -19.07
C GLY A 121 -23.50 -6.65 -18.16
N TYR A 122 -22.27 -6.52 -17.69
CA TYR A 122 -21.72 -7.39 -16.65
C TYR A 122 -22.49 -7.22 -15.34
N LYS A 123 -22.66 -8.29 -14.58
CA LYS A 123 -23.37 -8.24 -13.31
C LYS A 123 -22.38 -8.18 -12.15
N LYS A 124 -22.59 -7.23 -11.25
CA LYS A 124 -21.83 -7.12 -9.99
C LYS A 124 -22.15 -8.28 -9.06
N ARG A 125 -21.13 -8.92 -8.49
CA ARG A 125 -21.22 -9.90 -7.41
C ARG A 125 -20.21 -9.61 -6.33
N ILE A 126 -20.63 -9.60 -5.08
CA ILE A 126 -19.73 -9.41 -3.93
C ILE A 126 -19.31 -10.79 -3.45
N LEU A 127 -17.99 -10.99 -3.34
CA LEU A 127 -17.43 -12.22 -2.75
C LEU A 127 -17.55 -12.17 -1.21
N PRO A 128 -17.74 -13.32 -0.57
CA PRO A 128 -17.59 -13.41 0.88
C PRO A 128 -16.18 -13.00 1.32
N TYR A 129 -16.06 -12.54 2.55
CA TYR A 129 -14.75 -12.43 3.18
C TYR A 129 -14.17 -13.83 3.36
N PHE A 130 -12.85 -13.94 3.26
CA PHE A 130 -12.12 -15.19 3.42
C PHE A 130 -10.74 -14.92 4.00
N ASP A 131 -10.16 -15.92 4.63
CA ASP A 131 -8.77 -15.91 5.07
C ASP A 131 -7.88 -16.48 3.95
N GLU A 132 -6.97 -15.67 3.41
CA GLU A 132 -6.06 -16.12 2.34
C GLU A 132 -5.07 -17.20 2.79
N LYS A 133 -4.84 -17.35 4.11
CA LYS A 133 -4.03 -18.44 4.70
C LYS A 133 -4.80 -19.74 4.79
N SER A 134 -6.11 -19.68 4.79
CA SER A 134 -6.99 -20.86 4.87
C SER A 134 -7.19 -21.44 3.48
N GLN A 135 -6.52 -22.55 3.18
CA GLN A 135 -6.72 -23.27 1.91
C GLN A 135 -8.19 -23.59 1.65
N LYS A 136 -8.94 -23.89 2.72
CA LYS A 136 -10.37 -24.16 2.65
C LYS A 136 -11.19 -22.96 2.22
N ASP A 137 -10.83 -21.76 2.72
CA ASP A 137 -11.53 -20.53 2.36
C ASP A 137 -11.19 -20.13 0.92
N VAL A 138 -9.91 -20.19 0.55
CA VAL A 138 -9.44 -19.93 -0.81
C VAL A 138 -10.13 -20.87 -1.79
N GLN A 139 -10.23 -22.16 -1.47
CA GLN A 139 -10.92 -23.15 -2.29
C GLN A 139 -12.42 -22.82 -2.44
N LEU A 140 -13.08 -22.42 -1.35
CA LEU A 140 -14.48 -22.02 -1.40
C LEU A 140 -14.71 -20.82 -2.34
N ILE A 141 -13.85 -19.79 -2.27
CA ILE A 141 -13.96 -18.63 -3.17
C ILE A 141 -13.73 -19.04 -4.63
N ARG A 142 -12.76 -19.93 -4.89
CA ARG A 142 -12.52 -20.47 -6.22
C ARG A 142 -13.77 -21.19 -6.77
N GLU A 143 -14.40 -22.02 -5.98
CA GLU A 143 -15.63 -22.73 -6.34
C GLU A 143 -16.81 -21.76 -6.61
N ILE A 144 -16.91 -20.69 -5.79
CA ILE A 144 -17.91 -19.63 -6.01
C ILE A 144 -17.69 -18.97 -7.37
N ILE A 145 -16.45 -18.57 -7.69
CA ILE A 145 -16.10 -17.93 -8.96
C ILE A 145 -16.41 -18.88 -10.14
N GLN A 146 -15.97 -20.14 -10.04
CA GLN A 146 -16.18 -21.15 -11.06
C GLN A 146 -17.67 -21.43 -11.34
N SER A 147 -18.54 -21.29 -10.33
CA SER A 147 -19.99 -21.49 -10.51
C SER A 147 -20.63 -20.49 -11.48
N TYR A 148 -19.90 -19.45 -11.85
CA TYR A 148 -20.33 -18.42 -12.81
C TYR A 148 -19.74 -18.60 -14.21
N GLY A 149 -19.08 -19.70 -14.51
CA GLY A 149 -18.51 -19.96 -15.83
C GLY A 149 -19.49 -19.66 -16.98
N GLY A 150 -19.00 -19.01 -18.03
CA GLY A 150 -19.79 -18.57 -19.18
C GLY A 150 -20.70 -17.35 -18.94
N LYS A 151 -20.66 -16.71 -17.76
CA LYS A 151 -21.46 -15.51 -17.44
C LYS A 151 -20.60 -14.27 -17.41
N LYS A 152 -21.21 -13.12 -17.74
CA LYS A 152 -20.56 -11.80 -17.65
C LYS A 152 -20.63 -11.28 -16.20
N ILE A 153 -19.55 -11.42 -15.43
CA ILE A 153 -19.52 -11.09 -14.00
C ILE A 153 -18.28 -10.22 -13.68
N VAL A 154 -18.51 -9.22 -12.83
CA VAL A 154 -17.45 -8.53 -12.07
C VAL A 154 -17.62 -8.86 -10.60
N PHE A 155 -16.68 -9.60 -10.05
CA PHE A 155 -16.60 -9.86 -8.62
C PHE A 155 -15.96 -8.69 -7.89
N PHE A 156 -16.52 -8.35 -6.73
CA PHE A 156 -16.02 -7.31 -5.86
C PHE A 156 -15.56 -7.92 -4.53
N THR A 157 -14.31 -7.67 -4.14
CA THR A 157 -13.78 -8.02 -2.82
C THR A 157 -13.71 -6.78 -1.93
N GLY A 158 -14.03 -6.96 -0.65
CA GLY A 158 -13.89 -5.89 0.36
C GLY A 158 -12.67 -6.09 1.27
N LEU A 159 -11.84 -7.09 0.97
CA LEU A 159 -10.65 -7.40 1.74
C LEU A 159 -9.53 -6.41 1.41
N ASP A 160 -8.97 -5.81 2.44
CA ASP A 160 -7.85 -4.88 2.34
C ASP A 160 -6.89 -4.99 3.53
N GLN A 161 -7.41 -4.83 4.74
CA GLN A 161 -6.61 -4.84 5.97
C GLN A 161 -6.17 -6.24 6.37
N PHE A 162 -6.86 -7.26 5.89
CA PHE A 162 -6.55 -8.67 6.13
C PHE A 162 -5.62 -9.26 5.08
N TYR A 163 -5.30 -8.49 4.04
CA TYR A 163 -4.31 -8.84 3.05
C TYR A 163 -2.92 -8.61 3.64
N GLU A 164 -2.29 -9.65 4.15
CA GLU A 164 -1.01 -9.56 4.86
C GLU A 164 0.17 -9.35 3.91
N LYS A 165 0.16 -10.01 2.76
CA LYS A 165 1.24 -9.89 1.78
C LYS A 165 1.00 -8.72 0.82
N GLN A 166 0.92 -7.49 1.35
CA GLN A 166 0.72 -6.28 0.54
C GLN A 166 1.82 -6.02 -0.49
N PHE A 167 2.93 -6.71 -0.37
CA PHE A 167 4.05 -6.71 -1.29
C PHE A 167 3.98 -7.82 -2.36
N GLY A 168 2.98 -8.69 -2.36
CA GLY A 168 2.84 -9.79 -3.33
C GLY A 168 2.58 -9.33 -4.78
N VAL A 169 2.28 -8.04 -4.98
CA VAL A 169 2.13 -7.41 -6.29
C VAL A 169 3.08 -6.22 -6.47
N MET A 170 4.18 -6.21 -5.73
CA MET A 170 5.11 -5.08 -5.67
C MET A 170 5.74 -4.77 -7.03
N GLU A 171 6.16 -5.78 -7.77
CA GLU A 171 6.74 -5.61 -9.10
C GLU A 171 5.74 -4.99 -10.07
N GLU A 172 4.53 -5.50 -10.10
CA GLU A 172 3.49 -5.00 -11.01
C GLU A 172 3.10 -3.55 -10.70
N ILE A 173 2.96 -3.19 -9.41
CA ILE A 173 2.63 -1.80 -9.05
C ILE A 173 3.77 -0.83 -9.32
N ARG A 174 5.04 -1.26 -9.16
CA ARG A 174 6.22 -0.48 -9.55
C ARG A 174 6.23 -0.23 -11.05
N ASN A 175 6.02 -1.27 -11.84
CA ASN A 175 5.97 -1.16 -13.29
C ASN A 175 4.85 -0.22 -13.73
N LYS A 176 3.64 -0.34 -13.17
CA LYS A 176 2.54 0.57 -13.47
C LYS A 176 2.86 2.01 -13.09
N PHE A 177 3.39 2.23 -11.88
CA PHE A 177 3.77 3.57 -11.42
C PHE A 177 4.83 4.21 -12.31
N ASN A 178 5.91 3.49 -12.60
CA ASN A 178 7.04 4.01 -13.37
C ASN A 178 6.70 4.26 -14.85
N ASN A 179 5.75 3.51 -15.42
CA ASN A 179 5.29 3.67 -16.80
C ASN A 179 4.08 4.61 -16.92
N ALA A 180 3.54 5.13 -15.81
CA ALA A 180 2.40 6.03 -15.85
C ALA A 180 2.70 7.32 -16.65
N LYS A 181 1.72 7.83 -17.37
CA LYS A 181 1.85 9.08 -18.14
C LYS A 181 2.29 10.25 -17.28
N ALA A 182 1.86 10.29 -16.02
CA ALA A 182 2.25 11.32 -15.07
C ALA A 182 3.77 11.37 -14.79
N ARG A 183 4.51 10.30 -15.09
CA ARG A 183 5.97 10.26 -14.89
C ARG A 183 6.73 11.14 -15.90
N LYS A 184 6.11 11.52 -17.02
CA LYS A 184 6.72 12.42 -18.01
C LYS A 184 6.87 13.87 -17.53
N GLU A 185 6.11 14.26 -16.54
CA GLU A 185 6.04 15.63 -16.01
C GLU A 185 6.48 15.69 -14.52
N GLU A 186 7.30 14.71 -14.10
CA GLU A 186 7.82 14.70 -12.72
C GLU A 186 8.73 15.90 -12.47
N VAL A 187 8.45 16.59 -11.36
CA VAL A 187 9.31 17.64 -10.82
C VAL A 187 9.88 17.14 -9.50
N SER A 188 11.20 17.21 -9.36
CA SER A 188 11.88 16.80 -8.14
C SER A 188 12.60 17.98 -7.51
N ILE A 189 12.50 18.07 -6.17
CA ILE A 189 13.29 19.01 -5.35
C ILE A 189 14.66 18.43 -4.97
N TYR A 190 14.92 17.16 -5.31
CA TYR A 190 16.15 16.47 -4.97
C TYR A 190 17.36 17.05 -5.72
N GLU A 191 18.46 17.15 -4.99
CA GLU A 191 19.72 17.60 -5.56
C GLU A 191 20.38 16.52 -6.39
N LYS A 192 20.87 16.91 -7.56
CA LYS A 192 21.67 16.03 -8.43
C LYS A 192 23.03 15.76 -7.78
N ASN A 193 23.59 14.59 -8.01
CA ASN A 193 24.90 14.16 -7.48
C ASN A 193 25.03 14.18 -5.95
N CYS A 194 23.92 14.07 -5.26
CA CYS A 194 23.79 14.08 -3.81
C CYS A 194 22.92 12.88 -3.40
N LEU A 195 23.24 12.24 -2.28
CA LEU A 195 22.39 11.20 -1.71
C LEU A 195 21.16 11.89 -1.09
N ASN A 196 19.98 11.61 -1.65
CA ASN A 196 18.73 12.21 -1.19
C ASN A 196 18.01 11.28 -0.22
N ILE A 197 17.91 11.69 1.01
CA ILE A 197 17.29 10.93 2.11
C ILE A 197 15.92 11.53 2.41
N ALA A 198 14.86 10.78 2.20
CA ALA A 198 13.52 11.18 2.60
C ALA A 198 13.19 10.64 4.00
N VAL A 199 12.65 11.47 4.84
CA VAL A 199 12.14 11.09 6.15
C VAL A 199 10.66 11.45 6.23
N HIS A 200 9.81 10.48 6.49
CA HIS A 200 8.40 10.75 6.72
C HIS A 200 8.07 10.59 8.19
N ILE A 201 7.67 11.67 8.81
CA ILE A 201 7.15 11.68 10.19
C ILE A 201 5.66 11.94 10.14
N ARG A 202 4.85 10.95 10.54
CA ARG A 202 3.40 11.14 10.57
C ARG A 202 3.00 12.00 11.76
N ARG A 203 2.30 13.10 11.46
CA ARG A 203 1.68 14.03 12.41
C ARG A 203 0.22 14.25 12.01
N GLY A 204 -0.35 15.40 12.22
CA GLY A 204 -1.73 15.71 11.91
C GLY A 204 -2.70 14.95 12.82
N ASP A 205 -3.54 14.08 12.25
CA ASP A 205 -4.56 13.32 12.98
C ASP A 205 -4.01 12.50 14.16
N ILE A 206 -2.73 12.11 14.10
CA ILE A 206 -2.08 11.34 15.17
C ILE A 206 -1.76 12.20 16.38
N VAL A 207 -1.42 13.46 16.21
CA VAL A 207 -1.20 14.40 17.33
C VAL A 207 -2.48 14.52 18.14
N ILE A 208 -3.60 14.76 17.46
CA ILE A 208 -4.94 14.80 18.09
C ILE A 208 -5.27 13.46 18.74
N GLY A 209 -4.89 12.34 18.13
CA GLY A 209 -5.07 11.01 18.69
C GLY A 209 -4.29 10.76 19.97
N GLN A 210 -3.06 11.30 20.05
CA GLN A 210 -2.25 11.27 21.29
C GLN A 210 -2.89 12.06 22.40
N GLU A 211 -3.33 13.29 22.12
CA GLU A 211 -4.00 14.15 23.09
C GLU A 211 -5.28 13.50 23.64
N ASN A 212 -6.05 12.86 22.78
CA ASN A 212 -7.30 12.19 23.13
C ASN A 212 -7.12 10.74 23.60
N GLN A 213 -5.89 10.24 23.68
CA GLN A 213 -5.57 8.85 24.05
C GLN A 213 -6.32 7.80 23.21
N ASP A 214 -6.51 8.05 21.90
CA ASP A 214 -7.15 7.10 20.99
C ASP A 214 -6.19 5.92 20.70
N PRO A 215 -6.48 4.69 21.17
CA PRO A 215 -5.56 3.56 20.99
C PRO A 215 -5.30 3.21 19.52
N SER A 216 -6.23 3.54 18.61
CA SER A 216 -6.09 3.27 17.19
C SER A 216 -5.09 4.19 16.50
N LEU A 217 -4.90 5.40 17.03
CA LEU A 217 -3.99 6.42 16.54
C LEU A 217 -2.66 6.40 17.31
N THR A 218 -2.72 6.22 18.64
CA THR A 218 -1.55 6.16 19.52
C THR A 218 -0.55 5.09 19.11
N LYS A 219 -1.00 3.90 18.71
CA LYS A 219 -0.12 2.82 18.22
C LYS A 219 0.67 3.17 16.95
N ARG A 220 0.31 4.25 16.27
CA ARG A 220 0.99 4.74 15.05
C ARG A 220 2.00 5.83 15.35
N TRP A 221 2.04 6.26 16.60
CA TRP A 221 2.97 7.30 17.03
C TRP A 221 4.40 6.74 17.08
N LEU A 222 5.33 7.52 16.54
CA LEU A 222 6.76 7.39 16.76
C LEU A 222 7.26 8.74 17.19
N THR A 223 8.06 8.77 18.23
CA THR A 223 8.61 10.03 18.77
C THR A 223 9.63 10.64 17.82
N THR A 224 9.88 11.93 17.93
CA THR A 224 10.88 12.60 17.08
C THR A 224 12.28 12.12 17.40
N GLU A 225 12.55 11.73 18.66
CA GLU A 225 13.82 11.13 19.09
C GLU A 225 14.14 9.82 18.37
N TYR A 226 13.13 9.01 18.02
CA TYR A 226 13.33 7.80 17.21
C TYR A 226 14.00 8.16 15.88
N TYR A 227 13.47 9.15 15.18
CA TYR A 227 14.02 9.60 13.88
C TYR A 227 15.37 10.30 14.05
N ALA A 228 15.52 11.14 15.08
CA ALA A 228 16.76 11.85 15.37
C ALA A 228 17.92 10.87 15.62
N ARG A 229 17.67 9.77 16.33
CA ARG A 229 18.66 8.72 16.57
C ARG A 229 19.12 8.06 15.26
N ILE A 230 18.17 7.60 14.45
CA ILE A 230 18.46 6.99 13.15
C ILE A 230 19.25 7.97 12.26
N LEU A 231 18.84 9.23 12.20
CA LEU A 231 19.51 10.24 11.39
C LEU A 231 20.92 10.54 11.87
N LYS A 232 21.15 10.65 13.18
CA LYS A 232 22.48 10.85 13.75
C LYS A 232 23.43 9.70 13.40
N ASP A 233 22.98 8.47 13.48
CA ASP A 233 23.77 7.30 13.12
C ASP A 233 24.14 7.32 11.62
N ILE A 234 23.18 7.62 10.75
CA ILE A 234 23.39 7.71 9.30
C ILE A 234 24.33 8.86 8.96
N VAL A 235 24.09 10.05 9.49
CA VAL A 235 24.91 11.25 9.24
C VAL A 235 26.37 11.00 9.61
N LYS A 236 26.64 10.42 10.76
CA LYS A 236 27.99 10.07 11.23
C LYS A 236 28.77 9.20 10.21
N GLU A 237 28.06 8.31 9.53
CA GLU A 237 28.68 7.47 8.48
C GLU A 237 28.84 8.24 7.16
N LEU A 238 27.84 9.05 6.78
CA LEU A 238 27.86 9.77 5.52
C LEU A 238 28.88 10.93 5.49
N GLU A 239 29.13 11.58 6.62
CA GLU A 239 30.15 12.64 6.73
C GLU A 239 31.57 12.17 6.43
N LYS A 240 31.81 10.85 6.42
CA LYS A 240 33.10 10.26 6.07
C LYS A 240 33.44 10.35 4.56
N GLY A 241 32.58 10.85 3.72
CA GLY A 241 32.90 11.01 2.29
C GLY A 241 31.73 11.06 1.32
N TYR A 242 30.51 11.35 1.80
CA TYR A 242 29.32 11.45 0.96
C TYR A 242 28.73 12.86 0.98
N SER A 243 28.34 13.35 -0.21
CA SER A 243 27.41 14.47 -0.30
C SER A 243 26.01 13.94 -0.09
N TYR A 244 25.26 14.52 0.86
CA TYR A 244 23.89 14.09 1.17
C TYR A 244 23.01 15.26 1.55
N LYS A 245 21.70 15.07 1.36
CA LYS A 245 20.65 15.98 1.80
C LYS A 245 19.47 15.23 2.37
N ILE A 246 18.89 15.73 3.44
CA ILE A 246 17.80 15.11 4.17
C ILE A 246 16.55 15.96 3.97
N TYR A 247 15.43 15.34 3.62
CA TYR A 247 14.16 16.01 3.39
C TYR A 247 13.11 15.43 4.32
N LEU A 248 12.59 16.25 5.22
CA LEU A 248 11.56 15.87 6.18
C LEU A 248 10.16 16.16 5.61
N PHE A 249 9.41 15.13 5.32
CA PHE A 249 8.01 15.22 4.92
C PHE A 249 7.11 14.98 6.14
N SER A 250 6.39 16.02 6.54
CA SER A 250 5.49 15.97 7.70
C SER A 250 4.43 17.07 7.61
N GLN A 251 3.63 17.20 8.65
CA GLN A 251 2.70 18.30 8.89
C GLN A 251 3.12 19.06 10.14
N GLY A 252 2.82 20.36 10.19
CA GLY A 252 3.15 21.21 11.31
C GLY A 252 4.24 22.23 10.99
N THR A 253 5.01 22.62 12.00
CA THR A 253 6.06 23.63 11.93
C THR A 253 7.41 23.05 12.37
N GLU A 254 8.52 23.71 12.07
CA GLU A 254 9.86 23.27 12.51
C GLU A 254 9.96 23.10 14.02
N GLN A 255 9.22 23.93 14.78
CA GLN A 255 9.18 23.87 16.24
C GLN A 255 8.59 22.57 16.80
N ASP A 256 7.84 21.83 15.97
CA ASP A 256 7.27 20.52 16.35
C ASP A 256 8.31 19.39 16.27
N PHE A 257 9.55 19.69 15.84
CA PHE A 257 10.64 18.73 15.66
C PHE A 257 11.95 19.17 16.32
N PRO A 258 11.94 19.54 17.61
CA PRO A 258 13.10 20.15 18.26
C PRO A 258 14.34 19.23 18.27
N GLU A 259 14.17 17.91 18.27
CA GLU A 259 15.26 16.94 18.27
C GLU A 259 15.99 16.85 16.93
N LEU A 260 15.40 17.40 15.86
CA LEU A 260 15.98 17.41 14.52
C LEU A 260 16.71 18.71 14.16
N LYS A 261 16.62 19.75 14.98
CA LYS A 261 17.19 21.08 14.69
C LYS A 261 18.71 21.08 14.40
N ASP A 262 19.42 20.15 15.02
CA ASP A 262 20.89 20.04 14.91
C ASP A 262 21.31 18.98 13.87
N ILE A 263 20.37 18.41 13.10
CA ILE A 263 20.69 17.49 12.02
C ILE A 263 21.18 18.29 10.81
N PRO A 264 22.42 18.07 10.34
CA PRO A 264 22.96 18.83 9.23
C PRO A 264 22.26 18.48 7.90
N ASN A 265 22.24 19.43 6.98
CA ASN A 265 21.66 19.29 5.65
C ASN A 265 20.18 18.89 5.63
N LEU A 266 19.43 19.20 6.70
CA LEU A 266 18.00 18.93 6.81
C LEU A 266 17.18 20.05 6.15
N VAL A 267 16.25 19.66 5.29
CA VAL A 267 15.26 20.52 4.63
C VAL A 267 13.88 20.11 5.10
N TYR A 268 13.13 21.07 5.64
CA TYR A 268 11.77 20.86 6.08
C TYR A 268 10.79 21.02 4.91
N CYS A 269 10.12 19.94 4.53
CA CYS A 269 9.08 19.88 3.50
C CYS A 269 7.72 19.71 4.19
N LEU A 270 7.37 20.68 5.04
CA LEU A 270 6.16 20.63 5.86
C LEU A 270 4.94 21.05 5.04
N ASP A 271 3.82 20.35 5.25
CA ASP A 271 2.54 20.59 4.55
C ASP A 271 2.64 20.58 3.01
N MET A 272 3.70 19.96 2.48
CA MET A 272 3.82 19.73 1.04
C MET A 272 2.61 18.92 0.52
N PRO A 273 2.08 19.23 -0.69
CA PRO A 273 0.97 18.47 -1.27
C PRO A 273 1.19 16.95 -1.22
N PRO A 274 0.19 16.15 -0.85
CA PRO A 274 0.39 14.72 -0.59
C PRO A 274 0.97 13.93 -1.77
N ARG A 275 0.63 14.28 -3.01
CA ARG A 275 1.17 13.60 -4.20
C ARG A 275 2.64 13.92 -4.42
N GLU A 276 3.04 15.15 -4.14
CA GLU A 276 4.44 15.56 -4.23
C GLU A 276 5.28 14.88 -3.15
N SER A 277 4.83 14.89 -1.90
CA SER A 277 5.47 14.16 -0.81
C SER A 277 5.59 12.66 -1.13
N PHE A 278 4.51 12.07 -1.68
CA PHE A 278 4.50 10.67 -2.08
C PHE A 278 5.55 10.38 -3.16
N LEU A 279 5.62 11.23 -4.19
CA LEU A 279 6.58 11.09 -5.28
C LEU A 279 8.03 11.14 -4.76
N HIS A 280 8.34 12.12 -3.95
CA HIS A 280 9.68 12.27 -3.37
C HIS A 280 10.06 11.07 -2.49
N MET A 281 9.12 10.56 -1.68
CA MET A 281 9.35 9.33 -0.93
C MET A 281 9.64 8.11 -1.84
N VAL A 282 8.99 8.01 -3.01
CA VAL A 282 9.29 6.93 -3.97
C VAL A 282 10.69 7.10 -4.59
N ARG A 283 11.09 8.32 -4.88
CA ARG A 283 12.32 8.65 -5.63
C ARG A 283 13.57 8.84 -4.73
N ALA A 284 13.42 8.72 -3.41
CA ALA A 284 14.53 8.84 -2.49
C ALA A 284 15.55 7.69 -2.64
N ASP A 285 16.82 8.00 -2.50
CA ASP A 285 17.89 7.00 -2.41
C ASP A 285 17.79 6.21 -1.11
N VAL A 286 17.40 6.89 -0.03
CA VAL A 286 17.08 6.30 1.27
C VAL A 286 15.75 6.85 1.75
N LEU A 287 14.81 5.99 2.10
CA LEU A 287 13.51 6.35 2.65
C LEU A 287 13.36 5.86 4.09
N ILE A 288 13.23 6.79 5.03
CA ILE A 288 12.90 6.48 6.43
C ILE A 288 11.39 6.64 6.62
N THR A 289 10.70 5.55 6.94
CA THR A 289 9.24 5.52 7.04
C THR A 289 8.74 5.71 8.47
N SER A 290 7.46 6.02 8.60
CA SER A 290 6.71 5.96 9.86
C SER A 290 5.76 4.76 9.90
N LYS A 291 5.08 4.50 11.02
CA LYS A 291 3.96 3.54 11.13
C LYS A 291 2.73 4.05 10.38
N SER A 292 2.89 4.28 9.08
CA SER A 292 1.87 4.87 8.22
C SER A 292 1.81 4.19 6.86
N SER A 293 0.61 3.80 6.44
CA SER A 293 0.40 3.32 5.08
C SER A 293 0.78 4.37 4.02
N PHE A 294 0.79 5.67 4.39
CA PHE A 294 1.18 6.74 3.47
C PHE A 294 2.67 6.73 3.11
N SER A 295 3.58 6.32 4.01
CA SER A 295 5.01 6.14 3.68
C SER A 295 5.34 4.69 3.31
N TYR A 296 4.57 3.72 3.80
CA TYR A 296 4.74 2.32 3.43
C TYR A 296 4.47 2.04 1.94
N LYS A 297 3.45 2.71 1.36
CA LYS A 297 3.15 2.53 -0.07
C LYS A 297 4.23 3.09 -0.99
N PRO A 298 4.77 4.29 -0.78
CA PRO A 298 5.99 4.73 -1.46
C PRO A 298 7.16 3.76 -1.29
N ALA A 299 7.37 3.22 -0.09
CA ALA A 299 8.43 2.24 0.16
C ALA A 299 8.29 0.98 -0.71
N LEU A 300 7.07 0.51 -0.95
CA LEU A 300 6.81 -0.60 -1.89
C LEU A 300 7.11 -0.24 -3.35
N LEU A 301 6.97 1.04 -3.73
CA LEU A 301 7.23 1.53 -5.08
C LEU A 301 8.69 1.95 -5.30
N SER A 302 9.41 2.29 -4.23
CA SER A 302 10.78 2.78 -4.30
C SER A 302 11.77 1.70 -4.71
N ASP A 303 12.82 2.07 -5.42
CA ASP A 303 14.01 1.26 -5.71
C ASP A 303 15.16 1.57 -4.74
N GLY A 304 15.02 2.58 -3.88
CA GLY A 304 16.01 2.98 -2.88
C GLY A 304 16.09 2.05 -1.67
N ILE A 305 16.90 2.40 -0.68
CA ILE A 305 17.01 1.73 0.62
C ILE A 305 15.86 2.18 1.51
N ARG A 306 15.20 1.27 2.23
CA ARG A 306 14.06 1.56 3.10
C ARG A 306 14.42 1.26 4.54
N ILE A 307 14.34 2.27 5.39
CA ILE A 307 14.53 2.14 6.83
C ILE A 307 13.14 2.26 7.46
N CYS A 308 12.68 1.18 8.09
CA CYS A 308 11.30 1.02 8.51
C CYS A 308 11.21 0.60 9.97
N PRO A 309 10.16 1.04 10.71
CA PRO A 309 9.92 0.55 12.07
C PRO A 309 9.60 -0.96 12.05
N ALA A 310 10.31 -1.75 12.84
CA ALA A 310 10.18 -3.21 12.83
C ALA A 310 8.75 -3.69 13.15
N ASN A 311 8.05 -2.98 14.05
CA ASN A 311 6.72 -3.35 14.53
C ASN A 311 5.60 -2.66 13.74
N PHE A 312 5.57 -2.87 12.42
CA PHE A 312 4.48 -2.40 11.58
C PHE A 312 3.60 -3.57 11.13
N TRP A 313 2.28 -3.44 11.28
CA TRP A 313 1.32 -4.54 11.13
C TRP A 313 1.13 -5.10 9.71
N HIS A 314 1.69 -4.44 8.69
CA HIS A 314 1.61 -4.93 7.30
C HIS A 314 2.73 -5.89 6.93
N GLY A 315 3.76 -6.04 7.80
CA GLY A 315 4.97 -6.77 7.46
C GLY A 315 5.75 -6.10 6.33
N TYR A 316 6.85 -6.70 5.95
CA TYR A 316 7.75 -6.17 4.92
C TYR A 316 8.21 -7.27 3.96
N PRO A 317 8.58 -6.93 2.71
CA PRO A 317 9.28 -7.85 1.83
C PRO A 317 10.61 -8.31 2.44
N GLU A 318 11.07 -9.46 2.01
CA GLU A 318 12.44 -9.90 2.27
C GLU A 318 13.39 -9.16 1.32
N GLY A 319 14.57 -8.78 1.82
CA GLY A 319 15.59 -8.11 1.05
C GLY A 319 16.48 -7.22 1.92
N LYS A 320 17.76 -7.10 1.56
CA LYS A 320 18.73 -6.29 2.29
C LYS A 320 18.43 -4.79 2.26
N GLU A 321 17.65 -4.37 1.28
CA GLU A 321 17.20 -3.00 1.11
C GLU A 321 16.07 -2.61 2.09
N TRP A 322 15.54 -3.56 2.85
CA TRP A 322 14.57 -3.34 3.91
C TRP A 322 15.25 -3.44 5.27
N ILE A 323 15.65 -2.31 5.83
CA ILE A 323 16.31 -2.24 7.14
C ILE A 323 15.22 -1.98 8.18
N LEU A 324 14.95 -2.98 9.02
CA LEU A 324 13.90 -2.91 10.04
C LEU A 324 14.51 -2.49 11.38
N VAL A 325 14.12 -1.32 11.86
CA VAL A 325 14.67 -0.69 13.06
C VAL A 325 13.74 -0.85 14.24
N ASP A 326 14.28 -1.31 15.35
CA ASP A 326 13.58 -1.33 16.62
C ASP A 326 13.34 0.10 17.15
N GLU A 327 12.19 0.31 17.78
CA GLU A 327 11.78 1.66 18.19
C GLU A 327 12.64 2.23 19.34
N GLU A 328 13.21 1.35 20.16
CA GLU A 328 13.98 1.74 21.35
C GLU A 328 15.49 1.79 21.07
N ASN A 329 15.98 0.90 20.22
CA ASN A 329 17.41 0.64 20.10
C ASN A 329 18.11 1.38 18.95
N GLY A 330 17.35 1.87 17.95
CA GLY A 330 17.94 2.50 16.75
C GLY A 330 18.59 1.48 15.80
N LEU A 331 19.53 1.95 14.97
CA LEU A 331 20.25 1.10 14.02
C LEU A 331 21.34 0.28 14.73
N THR A 332 21.41 -1.01 14.43
CA THR A 332 22.52 -1.86 14.87
C THR A 332 23.76 -1.64 13.98
N GLU A 333 24.95 -2.00 14.46
CA GLU A 333 26.20 -1.93 13.67
C GLU A 333 26.09 -2.70 12.34
N GLY A 334 25.47 -3.87 12.35
CA GLY A 334 25.25 -4.66 11.13
C GLY A 334 24.31 -3.98 10.14
N GLN A 335 23.28 -3.30 10.62
CA GLN A 335 22.36 -2.52 9.78
C GLN A 335 23.04 -1.29 9.19
N LEU A 336 23.88 -0.59 9.96
CA LEU A 336 24.68 0.53 9.47
C LEU A 336 25.68 0.09 8.40
N SER A 337 26.38 -1.01 8.64
CA SER A 337 27.31 -1.58 7.65
C SER A 337 26.60 -1.93 6.35
N SER A 338 25.43 -2.60 6.44
CA SER A 338 24.61 -2.93 5.28
C SER A 338 24.13 -1.69 4.53
N LEU A 339 23.73 -0.64 5.25
CA LEU A 339 23.35 0.65 4.66
C LEU A 339 24.52 1.27 3.87
N CYS A 340 25.71 1.34 4.49
CA CYS A 340 26.90 1.90 3.85
C CYS A 340 27.30 1.16 2.58
N GLU A 341 27.26 -0.17 2.60
CA GLU A 341 27.52 -0.99 1.41
C GLU A 341 26.55 -0.69 0.26
N GLN A 342 25.27 -0.57 0.58
CA GLN A 342 24.23 -0.29 -0.42
C GLN A 342 24.34 1.16 -0.96
N VAL A 343 24.66 2.12 -0.12
CA VAL A 343 24.92 3.52 -0.52
C VAL A 343 26.14 3.58 -1.46
N GLN A 344 27.20 2.83 -1.18
CA GLN A 344 28.36 2.74 -2.09
C GLN A 344 28.00 2.18 -3.47
N GLN A 345 27.13 1.16 -3.51
CA GLN A 345 26.65 0.58 -4.78
C GLN A 345 25.81 1.60 -5.57
N THR A 346 24.97 2.36 -4.89
CA THR A 346 24.17 3.43 -5.49
C THR A 346 25.07 4.52 -6.09
N LYS A 347 26.11 4.95 -5.36
CA LYS A 347 27.07 5.97 -5.82
C LYS A 347 27.88 5.51 -7.06
N LYS A 348 28.29 4.27 -7.12
CA LYS A 348 28.96 3.69 -8.31
C LYS A 348 28.05 3.77 -9.54
N LYS A 349 26.77 3.44 -9.39
CA LYS A 349 25.77 3.54 -10.46
C LYS A 349 25.59 4.97 -10.97
N TYR A 350 25.66 5.98 -10.11
CA TYR A 350 25.63 7.38 -10.53
C TYR A 350 26.94 7.84 -11.19
N GLY A 351 28.08 7.38 -10.74
CA GLY A 351 29.39 7.65 -11.36
C GLY A 351 29.49 7.08 -12.77
N GLU A 352 29.07 5.84 -12.95
CA GLU A 352 29.07 5.19 -14.28
C GLU A 352 28.10 5.83 -15.28
N MET A 353 26.98 6.41 -14.85
CA MET A 353 26.06 7.14 -15.74
C MET A 353 26.61 8.50 -16.20
N HIS A 354 27.60 9.09 -15.51
CA HIS A 354 28.23 10.34 -15.91
C HIS A 354 29.42 10.17 -16.84
N GLU A 355 29.99 8.97 -16.98
CA GLU A 355 31.05 8.67 -17.94
C GLU A 355 30.51 8.39 -19.36
N TYR A 356 29.18 8.21 -19.52
CA TYR A 356 28.54 7.90 -20.81
C TYR A 356 27.67 9.05 -21.37
N ASN A 357 27.67 10.22 -20.77
CA ASN A 357 27.02 11.44 -21.28
C ASN A 357 28.04 12.58 -21.40
#